data_28f6772ca263bf1758d8091f999c3f7b
#
_entry.id   28f6772ca263bf1758d8091f999c3f7b
#
_cell.length_a   1.000
_cell.length_b   1.000
_cell.length_c   1.000
_cell.angle_alpha   90.00
_cell.angle_beta   90.00
_cell.angle_gamma   90.00
#
_symmetry.space_group_name_H-M   'P 1'
#
loop_
_entity.id
_entity.type
_entity.pdbx_description
1 polymer ?
#
loop_
_entity_poly.entity_id
_entity_poly.type
_entity_poly.pdbx_seq_one_letter_code
_entity_poly.pdbx_strand_id
1 'polypeptide(L)'
;FSNSLLQKKHLSDTKCNALCALFAENKGVQNGIIIHSDLLLEYLQENYPELYFVSSTTKVLTDFEQFVSEVKRDDFRYVVPDFRFNKQFDKLQTLSKSEKDKVEFLCNECCSFACKDRKRCYEAVSRKNLGESGCGHRCTANDLEEGYRFSKAMKNPGFIGVTDIQEKYLPMGFTNFKIEGRGLGSALILEFLLYYLTKPEYQLHVREELYLDNMLDLF
;
A
#
# COMPACT_ATOMS: atom_id res chain seq x y z
N PHE A 1 -6.25 -7.78 4.59
CA PHE A 1 -6.14 -9.25 4.39
C PHE A 1 -4.83 -9.65 3.67
N SER A 2 -3.72 -9.00 4.06
CA SER A 2 -2.40 -9.19 3.43
C SER A 2 -1.51 -10.23 4.16
N ASN A 3 -2.10 -11.13 4.95
CA ASN A 3 -1.37 -12.23 5.57
C ASN A 3 -0.89 -13.23 4.50
N SER A 4 0.41 -13.55 4.51
CA SER A 4 1.06 -14.38 3.50
C SER A 4 1.01 -15.89 3.79
N LEU A 5 0.55 -16.28 4.98
CA LEU A 5 0.63 -17.67 5.50
C LEU A 5 -0.74 -18.25 5.84
N LEU A 6 -1.79 -17.77 5.17
CA LEU A 6 -3.14 -18.28 5.39
C LEU A 6 -3.26 -19.77 4.98
N GLN A 7 -4.05 -20.50 5.76
CA GLN A 7 -4.44 -21.88 5.51
C GLN A 7 -5.96 -21.99 5.47
N LYS A 8 -6.50 -23.06 4.92
CA LYS A 8 -7.97 -23.29 4.81
C LYS A 8 -8.72 -23.06 6.12
N LYS A 9 -8.15 -23.50 7.26
CA LYS A 9 -8.76 -23.29 8.59
C LYS A 9 -8.96 -21.82 8.98
N HIS A 10 -8.21 -20.88 8.39
CA HIS A 10 -8.33 -19.46 8.68
C HIS A 10 -9.44 -18.77 7.89
N LEU A 11 -9.96 -19.43 6.83
CA LEU A 11 -11.03 -18.86 6.01
C LEU A 11 -12.38 -18.81 6.75
N SER A 12 -12.53 -19.61 7.80
CA SER A 12 -13.73 -19.64 8.64
C SER A 12 -13.73 -18.63 9.78
N ASP A 13 -12.78 -17.66 9.83
CA ASP A 13 -12.75 -16.62 10.85
C ASP A 13 -14.01 -15.74 10.77
N THR A 14 -14.80 -15.76 11.83
CA THR A 14 -16.11 -15.10 11.87
C THR A 14 -16.01 -13.59 11.78
N LYS A 15 -14.99 -12.96 12.38
CA LYS A 15 -14.82 -11.50 12.34
C LYS A 15 -14.41 -11.04 10.96
N CYS A 16 -13.46 -11.74 10.32
CA CYS A 16 -13.04 -11.43 8.97
C CYS A 16 -14.18 -11.59 7.96
N ASN A 17 -14.98 -12.67 8.08
CA ASN A 17 -16.14 -12.88 7.22
C ASN A 17 -17.24 -11.81 7.46
N ALA A 18 -17.51 -11.42 8.70
CA ALA A 18 -18.45 -10.34 9.00
C ALA A 18 -18.01 -9.00 8.37
N LEU A 19 -16.69 -8.70 8.39
CA LEU A 19 -16.16 -7.51 7.72
C LEU A 19 -16.29 -7.63 6.19
N CYS A 20 -16.02 -8.78 5.61
CA CYS A 20 -16.22 -8.99 4.17
C CYS A 20 -17.68 -8.80 3.77
N ALA A 21 -18.63 -9.36 4.52
CA ALA A 21 -20.04 -9.19 4.29
C ALA A 21 -20.45 -7.70 4.36
N LEU A 22 -19.98 -6.98 5.39
CA LEU A 22 -20.23 -5.55 5.54
C LEU A 22 -19.71 -4.73 4.35
N PHE A 23 -18.51 -5.05 3.84
CA PHE A 23 -17.94 -4.36 2.68
C PHE A 23 -18.60 -4.79 1.36
N ALA A 24 -19.11 -6.00 1.27
CA ALA A 24 -19.88 -6.48 0.11
C ALA A 24 -21.25 -5.80 -0.01
N GLU A 25 -21.80 -5.27 1.10
CA GLU A 25 -23.00 -4.45 1.03
C GLU A 25 -22.78 -3.21 0.17
N ASN A 26 -23.22 -3.27 -1.08
CA ASN A 26 -23.09 -2.16 -2.02
C ASN A 26 -24.10 -1.06 -1.72
N LYS A 27 -23.62 0.04 -1.13
CA LYS A 27 -24.42 1.27 -0.90
C LYS A 27 -24.11 2.35 -1.97
N GLY A 28 -23.94 1.94 -3.22
CA GLY A 28 -23.62 2.83 -4.33
C GLY A 28 -22.11 3.00 -4.58
N VAL A 29 -21.26 2.36 -3.76
CA VAL A 29 -19.79 2.35 -3.95
C VAL A 29 -19.28 0.92 -3.86
N GLN A 30 -18.63 0.44 -4.92
CA GLN A 30 -17.98 -0.86 -4.88
C GLN A 30 -16.74 -0.81 -3.99
N ASN A 31 -16.71 -1.64 -2.95
CA ASN A 31 -15.57 -1.77 -2.06
C ASN A 31 -14.60 -2.83 -2.55
N GLY A 32 -13.34 -2.77 -2.07
CA GLY A 32 -12.31 -3.72 -2.45
C GLY A 32 -11.46 -4.19 -1.29
N ILE A 33 -10.80 -5.33 -1.48
CA ILE A 33 -9.93 -5.97 -0.49
C ILE A 33 -8.52 -6.14 -1.05
N ILE A 34 -7.52 -5.73 -0.26
CA ILE A 34 -6.10 -5.96 -0.57
C ILE A 34 -5.75 -7.38 -0.15
N ILE A 35 -5.21 -8.17 -1.07
CA ILE A 35 -4.98 -9.60 -0.91
C ILE A 35 -3.53 -9.96 -1.21
N HIS A 36 -2.98 -10.87 -0.40
CA HIS A 36 -1.69 -11.52 -0.64
C HIS A 36 -1.87 -12.96 -1.14
N SER A 37 -2.74 -13.73 -0.51
CA SER A 37 -2.89 -15.18 -0.70
C SER A 37 -3.90 -15.51 -1.80
N ASP A 38 -3.53 -16.33 -2.78
CA ASP A 38 -4.46 -16.81 -3.81
C ASP A 38 -5.56 -17.69 -3.20
N LEU A 39 -5.25 -18.48 -2.16
CA LEU A 39 -6.26 -19.23 -1.40
C LEU A 39 -7.37 -18.33 -0.85
N LEU A 40 -7.02 -17.13 -0.35
CA LEU A 40 -8.01 -16.17 0.12
C LEU A 40 -8.75 -15.50 -1.04
N LEU A 41 -8.07 -15.25 -2.15
CA LEU A 41 -8.68 -14.66 -3.34
C LEU A 41 -9.80 -15.57 -3.87
N GLU A 42 -9.50 -16.84 -4.09
CA GLU A 42 -10.48 -17.85 -4.54
C GLU A 42 -11.70 -17.89 -3.61
N TYR A 43 -11.45 -17.98 -2.30
CA TYR A 43 -12.52 -17.99 -1.30
C TYR A 43 -13.41 -16.74 -1.36
N LEU A 44 -12.80 -15.55 -1.50
CA LEU A 44 -13.54 -14.29 -1.54
C LEU A 44 -14.29 -14.08 -2.86
N GLN A 45 -13.76 -14.56 -3.98
CA GLN A 45 -14.46 -14.53 -5.26
C GLN A 45 -15.73 -15.40 -5.24
N GLU A 46 -15.68 -16.55 -4.56
CA GLU A 46 -16.82 -17.43 -4.42
C GLU A 46 -17.89 -16.90 -3.46
N ASN A 47 -17.48 -16.27 -2.34
CA ASN A 47 -18.40 -15.91 -1.26
C ASN A 47 -18.82 -14.43 -1.26
N TYR A 48 -18.04 -13.54 -1.90
CA TYR A 48 -18.25 -12.09 -1.92
C TYR A 48 -17.92 -11.51 -3.31
N PRO A 49 -18.64 -11.92 -4.36
CA PRO A 49 -18.35 -11.53 -5.75
C PRO A 49 -18.56 -10.03 -6.04
N GLU A 50 -19.25 -9.31 -5.15
CA GLU A 50 -19.45 -7.85 -5.26
C GLU A 50 -18.18 -7.05 -4.99
N LEU A 51 -17.19 -7.66 -4.34
CA LEU A 51 -15.93 -7.00 -4.00
C LEU A 51 -14.97 -7.01 -5.19
N TYR A 52 -14.17 -5.95 -5.32
CA TYR A 52 -12.99 -6.02 -6.18
C TYR A 52 -11.72 -6.32 -5.37
N PHE A 53 -10.68 -6.79 -6.04
CA PHE A 53 -9.47 -7.22 -5.36
C PHE A 53 -8.26 -6.41 -5.82
N VAL A 54 -7.33 -6.20 -4.87
CA VAL A 54 -6.06 -5.49 -5.09
C VAL A 54 -4.91 -6.40 -4.70
N SER A 55 -3.98 -6.65 -5.61
CA SER A 55 -2.78 -7.41 -5.29
C SER A 55 -1.84 -6.61 -4.40
N SER A 56 -1.45 -7.21 -3.28
CA SER A 56 -0.68 -6.53 -2.23
C SER A 56 0.80 -6.40 -2.55
N THR A 57 1.40 -5.25 -2.26
CA THR A 57 2.86 -5.07 -2.26
C THR A 57 3.59 -6.04 -1.32
N THR A 58 2.89 -6.66 -0.35
CA THR A 58 3.49 -7.67 0.54
C THR A 58 3.91 -8.94 -0.19
N LYS A 59 3.47 -9.17 -1.43
CA LYS A 59 3.98 -10.23 -2.29
C LYS A 59 5.47 -10.05 -2.62
N VAL A 60 5.97 -8.82 -2.54
CA VAL A 60 7.38 -8.45 -2.77
C VAL A 60 7.87 -8.99 -4.13
N LEU A 61 7.11 -8.68 -5.17
CA LEU A 61 7.50 -9.03 -6.55
C LEU A 61 8.60 -8.09 -7.01
N THR A 62 9.86 -8.53 -6.92
CA THR A 62 11.04 -7.74 -7.25
C THR A 62 11.56 -8.01 -8.67
N ASP A 63 11.03 -9.03 -9.32
CA ASP A 63 11.23 -9.30 -10.74
C ASP A 63 10.15 -8.61 -11.56
N PHE A 64 10.55 -7.89 -12.63
CA PHE A 64 9.62 -7.09 -13.41
C PHE A 64 8.65 -7.95 -14.25
N GLU A 65 9.09 -9.11 -14.75
CA GLU A 65 8.25 -10.02 -15.52
C GLU A 65 7.18 -10.65 -14.63
N GLN A 66 7.54 -11.01 -13.39
CA GLN A 66 6.58 -11.48 -12.39
C GLN A 66 5.55 -10.40 -12.04
N PHE A 67 6.00 -9.14 -11.89
CA PHE A 67 5.09 -8.02 -11.68
C PHE A 67 4.14 -7.83 -12.87
N VAL A 68 4.65 -7.84 -14.09
CA VAL A 68 3.81 -7.74 -15.31
C VAL A 68 2.81 -8.91 -15.39
N SER A 69 3.24 -10.11 -15.07
CA SER A 69 2.36 -11.28 -15.02
C SER A 69 1.23 -11.10 -14.01
N GLU A 70 1.52 -10.50 -12.84
CA GLU A 70 0.50 -10.20 -11.84
C GLU A 70 -0.47 -9.11 -12.32
N VAL A 71 0.02 -8.06 -13.01
CA VAL A 71 -0.82 -7.01 -13.60
C VAL A 71 -1.78 -7.57 -14.67
N LYS A 72 -1.35 -8.57 -15.42
CA LYS A 72 -2.17 -9.22 -16.46
C LYS A 72 -3.29 -10.11 -15.92
N ARG A 73 -3.27 -10.47 -14.66
CA ARG A 73 -4.34 -11.27 -14.04
C ARG A 73 -5.65 -10.48 -14.05
N ASP A 74 -6.73 -11.10 -14.48
CA ASP A 74 -8.07 -10.49 -14.48
C ASP A 74 -8.69 -10.44 -13.08
N ASP A 75 -8.14 -11.20 -12.13
CA ASP A 75 -8.57 -11.23 -10.73
C ASP A 75 -8.45 -9.88 -10.03
N PHE A 76 -7.50 -9.04 -10.45
CA PHE A 76 -7.16 -7.81 -9.75
C PHE A 76 -7.57 -6.57 -10.53
N ARG A 77 -8.29 -5.68 -9.83
CA ARG A 77 -8.57 -4.33 -10.31
C ARG A 77 -7.33 -3.46 -10.24
N TYR A 78 -6.54 -3.60 -9.16
CA TYR A 78 -5.27 -2.91 -8.99
C TYR A 78 -4.18 -3.86 -8.51
N VAL A 79 -2.95 -3.55 -8.89
CA VAL A 79 -1.74 -4.26 -8.46
C VAL A 79 -0.75 -3.25 -7.92
N VAL A 80 -0.35 -3.45 -6.65
CA VAL A 80 0.64 -2.57 -6.01
C VAL A 80 2.03 -3.13 -6.23
N PRO A 81 2.88 -2.48 -7.05
CA PRO A 81 4.24 -2.94 -7.31
C PRO A 81 5.11 -2.89 -6.04
N ASP A 82 6.23 -3.60 -6.06
CA ASP A 82 7.29 -3.30 -5.11
C ASP A 82 7.83 -1.89 -5.38
N PHE A 83 7.98 -1.09 -4.32
CA PHE A 83 8.36 0.33 -4.42
C PHE A 83 9.72 0.57 -5.11
N ARG A 84 10.55 -0.46 -5.25
CA ARG A 84 11.80 -0.40 -6.01
C ARG A 84 11.57 -0.20 -7.51
N PHE A 85 10.38 -0.48 -8.02
CA PHE A 85 10.01 -0.17 -9.41
C PHE A 85 9.58 1.28 -9.60
N ASN A 86 9.26 2.01 -8.53
CA ASN A 86 8.68 3.35 -8.64
C ASN A 86 9.43 4.29 -9.59
N LYS A 87 10.76 4.22 -9.66
CA LYS A 87 11.57 5.09 -10.54
C LYS A 87 12.15 4.37 -11.76
N GLN A 88 11.74 3.15 -12.05
CA GLN A 88 12.22 2.41 -13.23
C GLN A 88 11.38 2.77 -14.47
N PHE A 89 11.40 4.04 -14.86
CA PHE A 89 10.54 4.59 -15.92
C PHE A 89 10.70 3.86 -17.24
N ASP A 90 11.91 3.45 -17.64
CA ASP A 90 12.16 2.71 -18.87
C ASP A 90 11.36 1.39 -18.93
N LYS A 91 11.28 0.69 -17.80
CA LYS A 91 10.46 -0.53 -17.68
C LYS A 91 8.97 -0.20 -17.61
N LEU A 92 8.59 0.80 -16.82
CA LEU A 92 7.19 1.19 -16.65
C LEU A 92 6.56 1.68 -17.96
N GLN A 93 7.33 2.30 -18.84
CA GLN A 93 6.85 2.73 -20.16
C GLN A 93 6.42 1.57 -21.05
N THR A 94 7.01 0.37 -20.88
CA THR A 94 6.69 -0.80 -21.72
C THR A 94 5.29 -1.37 -21.47
N LEU A 95 4.66 -1.00 -20.34
CA LEU A 95 3.31 -1.43 -20.04
C LEU A 95 2.29 -0.80 -21.00
N SER A 96 1.33 -1.60 -21.45
CA SER A 96 0.18 -1.12 -22.22
C SER A 96 -0.69 -0.17 -21.40
N LYS A 97 -1.60 0.56 -22.06
CA LYS A 97 -2.52 1.46 -21.34
C LYS A 97 -3.36 0.71 -20.32
N SER A 98 -3.94 -0.42 -20.67
CA SER A 98 -4.77 -1.23 -19.76
C SER A 98 -3.99 -1.77 -18.57
N GLU A 99 -2.71 -2.11 -18.74
CA GLU A 99 -1.84 -2.51 -17.63
C GLU A 99 -1.51 -1.33 -16.73
N LYS A 100 -1.22 -0.14 -17.27
CA LYS A 100 -0.97 1.09 -16.51
C LYS A 100 -2.18 1.50 -15.66
N ASP A 101 -3.38 1.33 -16.18
CA ASP A 101 -4.63 1.64 -15.47
C ASP A 101 -4.83 0.74 -14.22
N LYS A 102 -4.16 -0.42 -14.16
CA LYS A 102 -4.18 -1.34 -13.01
C LYS A 102 -3.07 -1.09 -11.99
N VAL A 103 -2.01 -0.36 -12.32
CA VAL A 103 -0.88 -0.15 -11.40
C VAL A 103 -1.23 0.91 -10.36
N GLU A 104 -1.16 0.56 -9.06
CA GLU A 104 -1.35 1.46 -7.93
C GLU A 104 -0.03 1.66 -7.19
N PHE A 105 0.63 2.80 -7.36
CA PHE A 105 1.93 3.07 -6.77
C PHE A 105 1.84 3.43 -5.29
N LEU A 106 2.67 2.80 -4.46
CA LEU A 106 2.88 3.21 -3.08
C LEU A 106 3.91 4.35 -3.03
N CYS A 107 3.44 5.57 -2.71
CA CYS A 107 4.25 6.79 -2.88
C CYS A 107 5.29 7.01 -1.78
N ASN A 108 4.98 6.60 -0.55
CA ASN A 108 5.72 6.99 0.66
C ASN A 108 6.21 5.78 1.47
N GLU A 109 6.70 4.73 0.81
CA GLU A 109 7.22 3.54 1.48
C GLU A 109 8.34 3.89 2.47
N CYS A 110 8.27 3.30 3.66
CA CYS A 110 9.22 3.54 4.74
C CYS A 110 10.34 2.48 4.82
N CYS A 111 10.20 1.37 4.12
CA CYS A 111 11.20 0.31 4.12
C CYS A 111 12.48 0.79 3.44
N SER A 112 13.64 0.39 3.96
CA SER A 112 14.94 0.66 3.32
C SER A 112 14.95 0.14 1.88
N PHE A 113 15.36 0.99 0.94
CA PHE A 113 15.38 0.66 -0.49
C PHE A 113 16.26 -0.56 -0.81
N ALA A 114 17.38 -0.71 -0.09
CA ALA A 114 18.30 -1.82 -0.23
C ALA A 114 17.91 -3.10 0.55
N CYS A 115 16.79 -3.10 1.27
CA CYS A 115 16.38 -4.22 2.11
C CYS A 115 16.14 -5.50 1.28
N LYS A 116 16.87 -6.58 1.62
CA LYS A 116 16.69 -7.91 1.01
C LYS A 116 15.74 -8.81 1.79
N ASP A 117 15.39 -8.42 3.02
CA ASP A 117 14.61 -9.23 3.97
C ASP A 117 13.14 -8.85 4.05
N ARG A 118 12.65 -7.96 3.16
CA ARG A 118 11.28 -7.45 3.20
C ARG A 118 10.24 -8.57 3.22
N LYS A 119 10.44 -9.62 2.41
CA LYS A 119 9.54 -10.78 2.38
C LYS A 119 9.50 -11.49 3.73
N ARG A 120 10.67 -11.75 4.33
CA ARG A 120 10.78 -12.37 5.68
C ARG A 120 10.12 -11.51 6.75
N CYS A 121 10.23 -10.19 6.63
CA CYS A 121 9.55 -9.26 7.52
C CYS A 121 8.03 -9.45 7.48
N TYR A 122 7.43 -9.51 6.29
CA TYR A 122 6.00 -9.76 6.14
C TYR A 122 5.57 -11.15 6.60
N GLU A 123 6.39 -12.17 6.38
CA GLU A 123 6.15 -13.52 6.89
C GLU A 123 6.16 -13.54 8.43
N ALA A 124 7.11 -12.86 9.08
CA ALA A 124 7.16 -12.76 10.53
C ALA A 124 5.93 -12.05 11.11
N VAL A 125 5.49 -10.95 10.47
CA VAL A 125 4.24 -10.27 10.83
C VAL A 125 3.03 -11.18 10.63
N SER A 126 3.01 -11.95 9.54
CA SER A 126 1.93 -12.89 9.24
C SER A 126 1.83 -13.99 10.30
N ARG A 127 2.96 -14.57 10.72
CA ARG A 127 3.03 -15.56 11.82
C ARG A 127 2.51 -14.98 13.14
N LYS A 128 2.99 -13.78 13.51
CA LYS A 128 2.53 -13.08 14.71
C LYS A 128 1.01 -12.86 14.69
N ASN A 129 0.45 -12.47 13.54
CA ASN A 129 -0.98 -12.26 13.39
C ASN A 129 -1.80 -13.56 13.46
N LEU A 130 -1.17 -14.70 13.21
CA LEU A 130 -1.77 -16.05 13.39
C LEU A 130 -1.58 -16.61 14.81
N GLY A 131 -1.01 -15.82 15.74
CA GLY A 131 -0.82 -16.23 17.13
C GLY A 131 0.40 -17.12 17.35
N GLU A 132 1.30 -17.27 16.39
CA GLU A 132 2.52 -18.05 16.55
C GLU A 132 3.51 -17.30 17.44
N SER A 133 4.09 -17.99 18.44
CA SER A 133 5.13 -17.46 19.31
C SER A 133 6.52 -17.60 18.70
N GLY A 134 7.47 -16.75 19.12
CA GLY A 134 8.88 -16.85 18.71
C GLY A 134 9.18 -16.41 17.26
N CYS A 135 8.23 -15.81 16.57
CA CYS A 135 8.36 -15.43 15.15
C CYS A 135 8.93 -14.02 14.94
N GLY A 136 9.79 -13.55 15.85
CA GLY A 136 10.41 -12.24 15.71
C GLY A 136 11.37 -12.18 14.50
N HIS A 137 11.23 -11.15 13.68
CA HIS A 137 12.24 -10.76 12.70
C HIS A 137 12.80 -9.41 13.12
N ARG A 138 14.12 -9.33 13.30
CA ARG A 138 14.79 -8.06 13.58
C ARG A 138 15.13 -7.42 12.23
N CYS A 139 14.60 -6.22 12.02
CA CYS A 139 14.97 -5.42 10.86
C CYS A 139 16.48 -5.14 10.88
N THR A 140 17.11 -5.24 9.72
CA THR A 140 18.56 -5.00 9.52
C THR A 140 18.83 -3.63 8.88
N ALA A 141 17.83 -2.76 8.77
CA ALA A 141 18.01 -1.42 8.23
C ALA A 141 18.94 -0.59 9.13
N ASN A 142 19.92 0.10 8.53
CA ASN A 142 20.90 0.89 9.25
C ASN A 142 20.30 2.08 10.03
N ASP A 143 19.12 2.52 9.59
CA ASP A 143 18.40 3.69 10.10
C ASP A 143 17.16 3.30 10.93
N LEU A 144 17.13 2.07 11.46
CA LEU A 144 15.99 1.55 12.22
C LEU A 144 15.65 2.40 13.46
N GLU A 145 16.68 2.89 14.15
CA GLU A 145 16.54 3.67 15.38
C GLU A 145 15.92 5.05 15.16
N GLU A 146 16.01 5.60 13.96
CA GLU A 146 15.42 6.88 13.61
C GLU A 146 13.89 6.85 13.54
N GLY A 147 13.31 5.65 13.46
CA GLY A 147 11.89 5.45 13.22
C GLY A 147 11.43 5.95 11.86
N TYR A 148 10.11 5.93 11.66
CA TYR A 148 9.50 6.46 10.43
C TYR A 148 9.22 7.95 10.59
N ARG A 149 9.71 8.74 9.64
CA ARG A 149 9.50 10.20 9.61
C ARG A 149 9.19 10.64 8.18
N PHE A 150 8.43 11.73 8.05
CA PHE A 150 8.12 12.34 6.75
C PHE A 150 9.39 12.64 5.93
N SER A 151 10.38 13.29 6.56
CA SER A 151 11.65 13.62 5.91
C SER A 151 12.46 12.39 5.48
N LYS A 152 12.33 11.27 6.19
CA LYS A 152 12.97 10.00 5.84
C LYS A 152 12.30 9.37 4.63
N ALA A 153 10.97 9.37 4.59
CA ALA A 153 10.23 8.89 3.42
C ALA A 153 10.62 9.65 2.15
N MET A 154 10.71 10.97 2.22
CA MET A 154 11.12 11.83 1.09
C MET A 154 12.53 11.54 0.57
N LYS A 155 13.43 11.03 1.42
CA LYS A 155 14.80 10.63 1.03
C LYS A 155 14.88 9.23 0.43
N ASN A 156 13.80 8.45 0.52
CA ASN A 156 13.79 7.11 -0.06
C ASN A 156 13.87 7.20 -1.58
N PRO A 157 14.78 6.45 -2.25
CA PRO A 157 14.87 6.46 -3.72
C PRO A 157 13.58 6.07 -4.44
N GLY A 158 12.71 5.31 -3.77
CA GLY A 158 11.39 4.94 -4.29
C GLY A 158 10.27 5.96 -3.99
N PHE A 159 10.56 7.07 -3.29
CA PHE A 159 9.55 8.07 -2.99
C PHE A 159 9.01 8.74 -4.26
N ILE A 160 7.68 8.86 -4.35
CA ILE A 160 7.01 9.55 -5.46
C ILE A 160 6.45 10.86 -4.93
N GLY A 161 7.06 11.98 -5.31
CA GLY A 161 6.59 13.31 -4.93
C GLY A 161 5.49 13.83 -5.87
N VAL A 162 4.85 14.94 -5.46
CA VAL A 162 3.79 15.59 -6.27
C VAL A 162 4.30 15.99 -7.65
N THR A 163 5.52 16.53 -7.73
CA THR A 163 6.16 16.89 -9.01
C THR A 163 6.39 15.65 -9.89
N ASP A 164 6.84 14.54 -9.31
CA ASP A 164 6.98 13.30 -10.09
C ASP A 164 5.63 12.84 -10.66
N ILE A 165 4.56 12.89 -9.84
CA ILE A 165 3.21 12.53 -10.28
C ILE A 165 2.82 13.37 -11.50
N GLN A 166 2.94 14.69 -11.39
CA GLN A 166 2.49 15.63 -12.41
C GLN A 166 3.33 15.58 -13.69
N GLU A 167 4.65 15.50 -13.56
CA GLU A 167 5.57 15.64 -14.69
C GLU A 167 5.97 14.32 -15.35
N LYS A 168 5.84 13.20 -14.63
CA LYS A 168 6.30 11.89 -15.13
C LYS A 168 5.17 10.86 -15.20
N TYR A 169 4.49 10.60 -14.09
CA TYR A 169 3.52 9.49 -14.06
C TYR A 169 2.25 9.79 -14.85
N LEU A 170 1.64 10.96 -14.65
CA LEU A 170 0.42 11.33 -15.40
C LEU A 170 0.67 11.40 -16.91
N PRO A 171 1.77 12.02 -17.42
CA PRO A 171 2.08 11.98 -18.86
C PRO A 171 2.34 10.57 -19.40
N MET A 172 2.83 9.65 -18.56
CA MET A 172 3.00 8.25 -18.94
C MET A 172 1.69 7.46 -18.93
N GLY A 173 0.60 8.02 -18.40
CA GLY A 173 -0.72 7.39 -18.32
C GLY A 173 -1.01 6.63 -17.04
N PHE A 174 -0.24 6.83 -15.96
CA PHE A 174 -0.52 6.27 -14.63
C PHE A 174 -1.37 7.24 -13.81
N THR A 175 -2.40 6.73 -13.13
CA THR A 175 -3.37 7.56 -12.40
C THR A 175 -3.64 7.10 -10.97
N ASN A 176 -3.11 5.96 -10.53
CA ASN A 176 -3.43 5.41 -9.22
C ASN A 176 -2.24 5.51 -8.27
N PHE A 177 -2.42 6.24 -7.19
CA PHE A 177 -1.38 6.52 -6.19
C PHE A 177 -1.92 6.28 -4.79
N LYS A 178 -1.10 5.68 -3.93
CA LYS A 178 -1.45 5.24 -2.60
C LYS A 178 -0.50 5.82 -1.57
N ILE A 179 -1.07 6.29 -0.48
CA ILE A 179 -0.33 6.70 0.73
C ILE A 179 -0.44 5.57 1.75
N GLU A 180 0.69 5.11 2.27
CA GLU A 180 0.69 4.26 3.45
C GLU A 180 0.71 5.08 4.74
N GLY A 181 0.40 4.46 5.87
CA GLY A 181 0.55 5.13 7.14
C GLY A 181 -0.43 4.73 8.23
N ARG A 182 -1.29 3.75 8.01
CA ARG A 182 -2.30 3.33 9.01
C ARG A 182 -1.75 3.05 10.42
N GLY A 183 -0.51 2.60 10.52
CA GLY A 183 0.18 2.31 11.79
C GLY A 183 1.10 3.42 12.28
N LEU A 184 1.18 4.55 11.58
CA LEU A 184 2.17 5.60 11.84
C LEU A 184 1.67 6.72 12.75
N GLY A 185 0.40 6.70 13.10
CA GLY A 185 -0.26 7.75 13.88
C GLY A 185 -0.84 8.87 13.01
N SER A 186 -1.85 9.57 13.56
CA SER A 186 -2.62 10.58 12.84
C SER A 186 -1.78 11.76 12.37
N ALA A 187 -0.86 12.23 13.20
CA ALA A 187 -0.01 13.39 12.87
C ALA A 187 0.82 13.16 11.61
N LEU A 188 1.42 11.98 11.46
CA LEU A 188 2.25 11.68 10.30
C LEU A 188 1.42 11.47 9.02
N ILE A 189 0.26 10.82 9.14
CA ILE A 189 -0.69 10.69 8.03
C ILE A 189 -1.14 12.06 7.56
N LEU A 190 -1.45 12.97 8.49
CA LEU A 190 -1.85 14.33 8.18
C LEU A 190 -0.78 15.08 7.40
N GLU A 191 0.51 14.94 7.77
CA GLU A 191 1.62 15.56 7.03
C GLU A 191 1.70 15.03 5.58
N PHE A 192 1.47 13.74 5.34
CA PHE A 192 1.40 13.20 3.98
C PHE A 192 0.18 13.72 3.21
N LEU A 193 -0.99 13.80 3.85
CA LEU A 193 -2.18 14.35 3.22
C LEU A 193 -1.97 15.83 2.84
N LEU A 194 -1.39 16.63 3.74
CA LEU A 194 -1.02 18.00 3.44
C LEU A 194 -0.07 18.11 2.24
N TYR A 195 0.96 17.27 2.22
CA TYR A 195 1.93 17.27 1.14
C TYR A 195 1.31 16.93 -0.22
N TYR A 196 0.45 15.91 -0.30
CA TYR A 196 -0.10 15.45 -1.57
C TYR A 196 -1.36 16.20 -2.02
N LEU A 197 -2.18 16.71 -1.09
CA LEU A 197 -3.51 17.24 -1.40
C LEU A 197 -3.59 18.78 -1.30
N THR A 198 -2.58 19.43 -0.70
CA THR A 198 -2.56 20.89 -0.56
C THR A 198 -1.53 21.50 -1.53
N LYS A 199 -1.93 22.53 -2.26
CA LYS A 199 -1.01 23.27 -3.12
C LYS A 199 0.14 23.85 -2.30
N PRO A 200 1.38 23.87 -2.82
CA PRO A 200 2.57 24.30 -2.07
C PRO A 200 2.41 25.66 -1.38
N GLU A 201 1.79 26.63 -2.05
CA GLU A 201 1.57 27.99 -1.54
C GLU A 201 0.65 28.06 -0.32
N TYR A 202 -0.20 27.05 -0.10
CA TYR A 202 -1.13 27.00 1.03
C TYR A 202 -0.69 26.01 2.14
N GLN A 203 0.36 25.22 1.94
CA GLN A 203 0.75 24.18 2.90
C GLN A 203 1.08 24.74 4.29
N LEU A 204 1.76 25.90 4.35
CA LEU A 204 2.09 26.52 5.65
C LEU A 204 0.81 27.00 6.35
N HIS A 205 -0.04 27.72 5.65
CA HIS A 205 -1.29 28.24 6.20
C HIS A 205 -2.20 27.09 6.72
N VAL A 206 -2.43 26.07 5.92
CA VAL A 206 -3.27 24.94 6.33
C VAL A 206 -2.66 24.19 7.53
N ARG A 207 -1.33 24.08 7.59
CA ARG A 207 -0.64 23.46 8.75
C ARG A 207 -0.82 24.30 10.01
N GLU A 208 -0.72 25.62 9.91
CA GLU A 208 -0.94 26.53 11.04
C GLU A 208 -2.36 26.45 11.57
N GLU A 209 -3.36 26.46 10.70
CA GLU A 209 -4.77 26.30 11.08
C GLU A 209 -5.00 24.98 11.81
N LEU A 210 -4.58 23.84 11.22
CA LEU A 210 -4.72 22.53 11.83
C LEU A 210 -3.99 22.41 13.18
N TYR A 211 -2.84 23.08 13.33
CA TYR A 211 -2.08 23.06 14.56
C TYR A 211 -2.76 23.88 15.65
N LEU A 212 -3.26 25.06 15.28
CA LEU A 212 -4.02 25.91 16.20
C LEU A 212 -5.32 25.24 16.66
N ASP A 213 -6.05 24.64 15.75
CA ASP A 213 -7.28 23.94 16.06
C ASP A 213 -7.06 22.77 17.04
N ASN A 214 -6.00 21.97 16.82
CA ASN A 214 -5.62 20.90 17.73
C ASN A 214 -5.13 21.39 19.09
N MET A 215 -4.43 22.55 19.14
CA MET A 215 -3.93 23.12 20.39
C MET A 215 -5.04 23.77 21.22
N LEU A 216 -6.00 24.35 20.56
CA LEU A 216 -7.07 25.12 21.22
C LEU A 216 -8.33 24.27 21.50
N ASP A 217 -8.28 22.97 21.18
CA ASP A 217 -9.38 22.01 21.38
C ASP A 217 -10.70 22.53 20.74
N LEU A 218 -10.58 23.10 19.52
CA LEU A 218 -11.68 23.78 18.82
C LEU A 218 -12.58 22.84 18.00
N PHE A 219 -12.31 21.52 18.06
CA PHE A 219 -13.10 20.47 17.41
C PHE A 219 -13.62 19.43 18.40
#